data_aceb72735474a873e7cf064b868c30f4
#
_entry.id   aceb72735474a873e7cf064b868c30f4
#
_cell.length_a   1.000
_cell.length_b   1.000
_cell.length_c   1.000
_cell.angle_alpha   90.00
_cell.angle_beta   90.00
_cell.angle_gamma   90.00
#
_symmetry.space_group_name_H-M   'P 1'
#
loop_
_entity.id
_entity.type
_entity.pdbx_description
1 polymer ?
#
loop_
_entity_poly.entity_id
_entity_poly.type
_entity_poly.pdbx_seq_one_letter_code
_entity_poly.pdbx_strand_id
1 'polypeptide(L)'
;MFIESIILHNYRAYRGHNKTSFKPDTKNIFLVAGNNGFGKTTFLTSLVWCLYGKLMADVDDKFRRDINDAQGYKNYARQSLHKELANAVNAYEVSLEERKQIVKHGYSSENEYIKEDSQYYVEIGLTDVFIPSIPCRTITIRRTYDYFLDIESVEVLIDGQANELAKEVGYDIFINDFILSKDIAKFF
;
A
#
# COMPACT_ATOMS: atom_id res chain seq x y z
N MET A 1 -4.88 -14.13 -15.20
CA MET A 1 -4.69 -13.35 -13.94
C MET A 1 -5.92 -12.50 -13.68
N PHE A 2 -6.51 -12.60 -12.49
CA PHE A 2 -7.67 -11.82 -12.07
C PHE A 2 -7.42 -11.24 -10.70
N ILE A 3 -7.96 -10.04 -10.44
CA ILE A 3 -7.99 -9.47 -9.10
C ILE A 3 -9.17 -10.11 -8.37
N GLU A 4 -8.91 -10.83 -7.29
CA GLU A 4 -9.92 -11.46 -6.44
C GLU A 4 -10.35 -10.55 -5.30
N SER A 5 -9.41 -9.82 -4.73
CA SER A 5 -9.71 -8.92 -3.61
C SER A 5 -8.73 -7.75 -3.54
N ILE A 6 -9.22 -6.67 -2.96
CA ILE A 6 -8.40 -5.50 -2.62
C ILE A 6 -8.76 -5.10 -1.19
N ILE A 7 -7.74 -4.85 -0.37
CA ILE A 7 -7.90 -4.32 0.98
C ILE A 7 -7.16 -2.99 1.05
N LEU A 8 -7.85 -1.97 1.56
CA LEU A 8 -7.29 -0.67 1.88
C LEU A 8 -7.41 -0.45 3.38
N HIS A 9 -6.29 -0.25 4.05
CA HIS A 9 -6.26 0.04 5.48
C HIS A 9 -5.63 1.40 5.72
N ASN A 10 -6.38 2.31 6.33
CA ASN A 10 -5.93 3.67 6.68
C ASN A 10 -5.28 4.47 5.53
N TYR A 11 -5.62 4.14 4.28
CA TYR A 11 -5.02 4.71 3.09
C TYR A 11 -5.83 5.91 2.58
N ARG A 12 -5.29 7.12 2.68
CA ARG A 12 -5.88 8.38 2.20
C ARG A 12 -7.32 8.60 2.68
N ALA A 13 -8.31 8.49 1.80
CA ALA A 13 -9.74 8.64 2.11
C ALA A 13 -10.34 7.43 2.84
N TYR A 14 -9.65 6.31 2.87
CA TYR A 14 -10.15 5.05 3.44
C TYR A 14 -9.62 4.85 4.86
N ARG A 15 -10.46 5.08 5.86
CA ARG A 15 -10.14 4.83 7.26
C ARG A 15 -10.48 3.40 7.65
N GLY A 16 -9.62 2.78 8.47
CA GLY A 16 -9.80 1.41 8.95
C GLY A 16 -9.65 0.39 7.82
N HIS A 17 -10.18 -0.80 8.04
CA HIS A 17 -10.06 -1.94 7.14
C HIS A 17 -11.21 -1.97 6.12
N ASN A 18 -10.91 -1.69 4.86
CA ASN A 18 -11.88 -1.67 3.75
C ASN A 18 -11.55 -2.78 2.77
N LYS A 19 -12.36 -3.84 2.73
CA LYS A 19 -12.17 -4.97 1.81
C LYS A 19 -13.21 -4.94 0.70
N THR A 20 -12.75 -5.07 -0.54
CA THR A 20 -13.56 -5.30 -1.73
C THR A 20 -13.20 -6.66 -2.32
N SER A 21 -14.18 -7.51 -2.56
CA SER A 21 -13.98 -8.81 -3.21
C SER A 21 -14.66 -8.83 -4.57
N PHE A 22 -13.98 -9.39 -5.55
CA PHE A 22 -14.45 -9.51 -6.92
C PHE A 22 -14.70 -11.00 -7.20
N LYS A 23 -15.87 -11.30 -7.74
CA LYS A 23 -16.12 -12.66 -8.23
C LYS A 23 -15.71 -12.70 -9.69
N PRO A 24 -14.80 -13.61 -10.07
CA PRO A 24 -14.50 -13.82 -11.48
C PRO A 24 -15.80 -14.20 -12.21
N ASP A 25 -16.18 -13.43 -13.17
CA ASP A 25 -17.30 -13.70 -14.09
C ASP A 25 -16.74 -13.66 -15.51
N THR A 26 -17.52 -14.09 -16.47
CA THR A 26 -17.16 -14.15 -17.89
C THR A 26 -16.76 -12.77 -18.47
N LYS A 27 -17.01 -11.69 -17.79
CA LYS A 27 -16.76 -10.30 -18.26
C LYS A 27 -15.69 -9.56 -17.49
N ASN A 28 -14.80 -10.06 -16.81
CA ASN A 28 -13.57 -9.48 -16.21
C ASN A 28 -13.41 -7.92 -16.20
N ILE A 29 -14.53 -7.19 -16.25
CA ILE A 29 -14.58 -5.72 -16.27
C ILE A 29 -15.35 -5.27 -15.04
N PHE A 30 -14.69 -4.45 -14.20
CA PHE A 30 -15.29 -3.87 -13.01
C PHE A 30 -15.38 -2.35 -13.17
N LEU A 31 -16.55 -1.81 -12.95
CA LEU A 31 -16.80 -0.36 -12.98
C LEU A 31 -16.70 0.22 -11.57
N VAL A 32 -15.73 1.11 -11.37
CA VAL A 32 -15.63 1.90 -10.14
C VAL A 32 -16.41 3.20 -10.31
N ALA A 33 -17.60 3.27 -9.71
CA ALA A 33 -18.49 4.41 -9.79
C ALA A 33 -18.68 5.08 -8.42
N GLY A 34 -19.06 6.34 -8.42
CA GLY A 34 -19.36 7.12 -7.22
C GLY A 34 -19.27 8.62 -7.48
N ASN A 35 -19.77 9.43 -6.56
CA ASN A 35 -19.72 10.89 -6.66
C ASN A 35 -18.27 11.42 -6.56
N ASN A 36 -18.06 12.68 -6.95
CA ASN A 36 -16.76 13.32 -6.83
C ASN A 36 -16.34 13.44 -5.34
N GLY A 37 -15.08 13.21 -5.06
CA GLY A 37 -14.54 13.23 -3.69
C GLY A 37 -14.65 11.90 -2.92
N PHE A 38 -15.38 10.89 -3.40
CA PHE A 38 -15.57 9.61 -2.71
C PHE A 38 -14.43 8.59 -2.94
N GLY A 39 -13.25 9.03 -3.31
CA GLY A 39 -12.04 8.20 -3.29
C GLY A 39 -11.81 7.31 -4.52
N LYS A 40 -12.54 7.47 -5.65
CA LYS A 40 -12.32 6.67 -6.87
C LYS A 40 -10.87 6.71 -7.36
N THR A 41 -10.31 7.89 -7.49
CA THR A 41 -8.91 8.08 -7.89
C THR A 41 -7.96 7.48 -6.84
N THR A 42 -8.27 7.63 -5.56
CA THR A 42 -7.52 7.02 -4.46
C THR A 42 -7.49 5.50 -4.56
N PHE A 43 -8.64 4.89 -4.88
CA PHE A 43 -8.74 3.45 -5.09
C PHE A 43 -7.82 2.98 -6.23
N LEU A 44 -7.87 3.64 -7.40
CA LEU A 44 -6.99 3.29 -8.53
C LEU A 44 -5.51 3.55 -8.20
N THR A 45 -5.20 4.69 -7.57
CA THR A 45 -3.84 5.00 -7.14
C THR A 45 -3.30 3.97 -6.15
N SER A 46 -4.15 3.41 -5.29
CA SER A 46 -3.73 2.40 -4.31
C SER A 46 -3.21 1.12 -4.96
N LEU A 47 -3.81 0.71 -6.09
CA LEU A 47 -3.36 -0.46 -6.84
C LEU A 47 -1.96 -0.25 -7.42
N VAL A 48 -1.75 0.90 -8.05
CA VAL A 48 -0.44 1.26 -8.62
C VAL A 48 0.61 1.36 -7.50
N TRP A 49 0.26 1.98 -6.37
CA TRP A 49 1.17 2.07 -5.24
C TRP A 49 1.49 0.69 -4.65
N CYS A 50 0.50 -0.18 -4.49
CA CYS A 50 0.72 -1.53 -3.96
C CYS A 50 1.69 -2.33 -4.84
N LEU A 51 1.53 -2.25 -6.16
CA LEU A 51 2.36 -3.00 -7.10
C LEU A 51 3.77 -2.41 -7.23
N TYR A 52 3.92 -1.10 -7.30
CA TYR A 52 5.17 -0.48 -7.75
C TYR A 52 5.85 0.43 -6.72
N GLY A 53 5.19 0.79 -5.62
CA GLY A 53 5.79 1.68 -4.61
C GLY A 53 6.38 2.94 -5.24
N LYS A 54 7.65 3.22 -4.95
CA LYS A 54 8.36 4.37 -5.53
C LYS A 54 8.49 4.35 -7.07
N LEU A 55 8.42 3.15 -7.69
CA LEU A 55 8.50 3.00 -9.14
C LEU A 55 7.20 3.45 -9.85
N MET A 56 6.14 3.79 -9.12
CA MET A 56 4.91 4.35 -9.69
C MET A 56 5.16 5.63 -10.50
N ALA A 57 6.21 6.37 -10.20
CA ALA A 57 6.65 7.54 -10.97
C ALA A 57 7.01 7.22 -12.43
N ASP A 58 7.36 5.96 -12.71
CA ASP A 58 7.68 5.49 -14.05
C ASP A 58 6.45 4.94 -14.78
N VAL A 59 5.35 4.71 -14.07
CA VAL A 59 4.09 4.20 -14.65
C VAL A 59 3.31 5.30 -15.35
N ASP A 60 3.19 6.48 -14.73
CA ASP A 60 2.43 7.59 -15.27
C ASP A 60 3.03 8.93 -14.81
N ASP A 61 3.10 9.89 -15.73
CA ASP A 61 3.59 11.26 -15.47
C ASP A 61 2.80 11.99 -14.38
N LYS A 62 1.54 11.61 -14.16
CA LYS A 62 0.74 12.13 -13.06
C LYS A 62 1.38 11.77 -11.71
N PHE A 63 1.75 10.50 -11.51
CA PHE A 63 2.38 10.08 -10.25
C PHE A 63 3.74 10.74 -10.06
N ARG A 64 4.50 10.92 -11.15
CA ARG A 64 5.77 11.66 -11.10
C ARG A 64 5.56 13.11 -10.65
N ARG A 65 4.54 13.79 -11.17
CA ARG A 65 4.18 15.15 -10.73
C ARG A 65 3.73 15.17 -9.28
N ASP A 66 2.83 14.29 -8.87
CA ASP A 66 2.32 14.21 -7.49
C ASP A 66 3.47 13.99 -6.48
N ILE A 67 4.45 13.16 -6.84
CA ILE A 67 5.65 12.91 -6.01
C ILE A 67 6.56 14.15 -5.95
N ASN A 68 6.75 14.84 -7.08
CA ASN A 68 7.55 16.07 -7.12
C ASN A 68 6.87 17.20 -6.34
N ASP A 69 5.55 17.35 -6.44
CA ASP A 69 4.77 18.34 -5.69
C ASP A 69 4.84 18.09 -4.18
N ALA A 70 4.92 16.83 -3.79
CA ALA A 70 5.17 16.42 -2.41
C ALA A 70 6.63 16.59 -1.96
N GLN A 71 7.53 17.09 -2.83
CA GLN A 71 8.96 17.22 -2.57
C GLN A 71 9.66 15.87 -2.33
N GLY A 72 9.22 14.82 -2.99
CA GLY A 72 9.81 13.50 -2.98
C GLY A 72 8.90 12.37 -2.51
N TYR A 73 9.32 11.15 -2.81
CA TYR A 73 8.49 9.96 -2.56
C TYR A 73 8.19 9.73 -1.08
N LYS A 74 9.14 10.00 -0.19
CA LYS A 74 8.94 9.85 1.26
C LYS A 74 7.79 10.72 1.77
N ASN A 75 7.76 11.99 1.40
CA ASN A 75 6.68 12.90 1.76
C ASN A 75 5.34 12.49 1.11
N TYR A 76 5.38 12.04 -0.14
CA TYR A 76 4.21 11.50 -0.83
C TYR A 76 3.63 10.28 -0.08
N ALA A 77 4.48 9.35 0.36
CA ALA A 77 4.07 8.20 1.14
C ALA A 77 3.48 8.63 2.51
N ARG A 78 4.14 9.54 3.22
CA ARG A 78 3.62 10.09 4.49
C ARG A 78 2.22 10.71 4.33
N GLN A 79 1.97 11.45 3.26
CA GLN A 79 0.66 12.06 2.96
C GLN A 79 -0.42 11.03 2.61
N SER A 80 -0.08 9.77 2.45
CA SER A 80 -1.01 8.70 2.12
C SER A 80 -1.64 8.02 3.35
N LEU A 81 -1.19 8.32 4.57
CA LEU A 81 -1.92 7.95 5.78
C LEU A 81 -3.23 8.75 5.86
N HIS A 82 -4.29 8.12 6.37
CA HIS A 82 -5.57 8.79 6.58
C HIS A 82 -5.39 10.06 7.43
N LYS A 83 -5.97 11.17 6.97
CA LYS A 83 -5.68 12.51 7.51
C LYS A 83 -5.87 12.65 9.02
N GLU A 84 -6.92 12.05 9.57
CA GLU A 84 -7.18 12.13 11.01
C GLU A 84 -6.10 11.40 11.81
N LEU A 85 -5.65 10.24 11.31
CA LEU A 85 -4.58 9.47 11.93
C LEU A 85 -3.24 10.20 11.84
N ALA A 86 -2.93 10.78 10.68
CA ALA A 86 -1.73 11.59 10.50
C ALA A 86 -1.69 12.77 11.49
N ASN A 87 -2.83 13.44 11.71
CA ASN A 87 -2.92 14.52 12.68
C ASN A 87 -2.71 14.01 14.11
N ALA A 88 -3.27 12.85 14.47
CA ALA A 88 -3.10 12.25 15.79
C ALA A 88 -1.64 11.84 16.05
N VAL A 89 -0.98 11.22 15.07
CA VAL A 89 0.43 10.82 15.17
C VAL A 89 1.34 12.05 15.28
N ASN A 90 1.12 13.09 14.48
CA ASN A 90 1.89 14.33 14.57
C ASN A 90 1.72 15.02 15.94
N ALA A 91 0.50 15.08 16.47
CA ALA A 91 0.26 15.63 17.80
C ALA A 91 0.98 14.82 18.90
N TYR A 92 1.05 13.50 18.74
CA TYR A 92 1.77 12.62 19.64
C TYR A 92 3.30 12.82 19.54
N GLU A 93 3.87 12.94 18.34
CA GLU A 93 5.28 13.23 18.12
C GLU A 93 5.69 14.53 18.81
N VAL A 94 4.91 15.61 18.66
CA VAL A 94 5.14 16.88 19.34
C VAL A 94 5.11 16.69 20.87
N SER A 95 4.13 15.97 21.38
CA SER A 95 4.04 15.71 22.82
C SER A 95 5.19 14.88 23.37
N LEU A 96 5.74 13.95 22.57
CA LEU A 96 6.93 13.17 22.95
C LEU A 96 8.18 14.05 23.00
N GLU A 97 8.36 14.95 22.05
CA GLU A 97 9.47 15.90 22.04
C GLU A 97 9.42 16.82 23.25
N GLU A 98 8.24 17.34 23.58
CA GLU A 98 8.02 18.14 24.78
C GLU A 98 8.23 17.33 26.07
N ARG A 99 7.80 16.06 26.11
CA ARG A 99 7.97 15.18 27.25
C ARG A 99 9.41 14.67 27.40
N LYS A 100 10.16 14.49 26.31
CA LYS A 100 11.61 14.17 26.37
C LYS A 100 12.42 15.24 27.12
N GLN A 101 11.92 16.48 27.13
CA GLN A 101 12.48 17.57 27.94
C GLN A 101 12.06 17.49 29.41
N ILE A 102 10.99 16.76 29.75
CA ILE A 102 10.39 16.76 31.09
C ILE A 102 10.58 15.44 31.84
N VAL A 103 10.61 14.26 31.20
CA VAL A 103 10.64 12.97 31.93
C VAL A 103 11.44 11.87 31.23
N LYS A 104 12.42 11.37 31.93
CA LYS A 104 13.21 10.15 31.63
C LYS A 104 12.50 8.89 32.14
N HIS A 105 11.24 8.60 31.94
CA HIS A 105 10.66 7.30 32.39
C HIS A 105 9.29 6.98 31.80
N GLY A 106 9.12 5.74 31.34
CA GLY A 106 7.89 4.99 31.27
C GLY A 106 7.13 5.02 29.92
N TYR A 107 7.23 3.92 29.18
CA TYR A 107 6.28 3.57 28.12
C TYR A 107 4.92 3.28 28.76
N SER A 108 3.85 4.01 28.38
CA SER A 108 2.48 3.69 28.74
C SER A 108 1.78 2.88 27.63
N SER A 109 0.75 2.11 27.99
CA SER A 109 -0.04 1.29 27.05
C SER A 109 -0.74 2.11 25.93
N GLU A 110 -0.90 3.41 26.10
CA GLU A 110 -1.37 4.33 25.05
C GLU A 110 -0.42 4.39 23.85
N ASN A 111 0.86 4.08 24.03
CA ASN A 111 1.87 4.11 22.98
C ASN A 111 1.72 2.97 21.95
N GLU A 112 1.18 1.81 22.34
CA GLU A 112 0.93 0.69 21.44
C GLU A 112 -0.24 0.98 20.50
N TYR A 113 -1.29 1.63 21.00
CA TYR A 113 -2.47 1.98 20.19
C TYR A 113 -2.13 2.94 19.03
N ILE A 114 -1.28 3.92 19.29
CA ILE A 114 -0.84 4.88 18.25
C ILE A 114 0.09 4.21 17.23
N LYS A 115 0.85 3.20 17.65
CA LYS A 115 1.71 2.43 16.75
C LYS A 115 0.93 1.61 15.72
N GLU A 116 -0.17 0.99 16.11
CA GLU A 116 -1.03 0.24 15.18
C GLU A 116 -1.78 1.16 14.21
N ASP A 117 -2.22 2.33 14.66
CA ASP A 117 -2.91 3.31 13.83
C ASP A 117 -1.97 4.16 12.96
N SER A 118 -0.66 4.09 13.18
CA SER A 118 0.33 4.80 12.36
C SER A 118 0.67 4.11 11.04
N GLN A 119 0.14 2.92 10.83
CA GLN A 119 0.38 2.15 9.62
C GLN A 119 -0.80 2.26 8.66
N TYR A 120 -0.48 2.31 7.37
CA TYR A 120 -1.44 2.04 6.32
C TYR A 120 -0.90 0.96 5.38
N TYR A 121 -1.81 0.18 4.81
CA TYR A 121 -1.42 -0.81 3.81
C TYR A 121 -2.46 -0.96 2.71
N VAL A 122 -1.99 -1.45 1.59
CA VAL A 122 -2.83 -1.94 0.48
C VAL A 122 -2.45 -3.39 0.23
N GLU A 123 -3.47 -4.24 0.12
CA GLU A 123 -3.31 -5.64 -0.23
C GLU A 123 -4.12 -5.97 -1.46
N ILE A 124 -3.52 -6.70 -2.39
CA ILE A 124 -4.15 -7.19 -3.62
C ILE A 124 -4.06 -8.70 -3.62
N GLY A 125 -5.22 -9.37 -3.68
CA GLY A 125 -5.32 -10.80 -3.94
C GLY A 125 -5.52 -11.05 -5.43
N LEU A 126 -4.67 -11.89 -6.01
CA LEU A 126 -4.70 -12.29 -7.42
C LEU A 126 -4.95 -13.78 -7.55
N THR A 127 -5.71 -14.17 -8.56
CA THR A 127 -5.94 -15.57 -8.94
C THR A 127 -5.57 -15.80 -10.41
N ASP A 128 -5.42 -17.07 -10.78
CA ASP A 128 -5.06 -17.42 -12.16
C ASP A 128 -3.76 -16.75 -12.65
N VAL A 129 -2.79 -16.64 -11.75
CA VAL A 129 -1.47 -16.13 -12.08
C VAL A 129 -0.59 -17.25 -12.58
N PHE A 130 0.05 -17.03 -13.71
CA PHE A 130 1.05 -17.95 -14.25
C PHE A 130 2.44 -17.39 -14.00
N ILE A 131 3.24 -18.11 -13.22
CA ILE A 131 4.66 -17.84 -13.04
C ILE A 131 5.43 -19.05 -13.55
N PRO A 132 6.37 -18.87 -14.50
CA PRO A 132 7.18 -19.98 -15.00
C PRO A 132 7.87 -20.71 -13.84
N SER A 133 7.78 -22.06 -13.86
CA SER A 133 8.39 -22.95 -12.85
C SER A 133 7.83 -22.85 -11.42
N ILE A 134 6.83 -21.99 -11.17
CA ILE A 134 6.16 -21.91 -9.88
C ILE A 134 4.67 -22.17 -10.08
N PRO A 135 4.17 -23.40 -9.82
CA PRO A 135 2.75 -23.63 -9.86
C PRO A 135 2.08 -22.89 -8.70
N CYS A 136 1.18 -21.96 -9.03
CA CYS A 136 0.44 -21.21 -8.03
C CYS A 136 -1.02 -21.02 -8.45
N ARG A 137 -1.90 -20.88 -7.44
CA ARG A 137 -3.32 -20.57 -7.63
C ARG A 137 -3.62 -19.14 -7.27
N THR A 138 -2.98 -18.67 -6.20
CA THR A 138 -3.22 -17.35 -5.64
C THR A 138 -1.91 -16.64 -5.34
N ILE A 139 -1.92 -15.33 -5.50
CA ILE A 139 -0.83 -14.47 -5.05
C ILE A 139 -1.45 -13.35 -4.22
N THR A 140 -0.89 -13.10 -3.06
CA THR A 140 -1.23 -11.94 -2.25
C THR A 140 -0.03 -10.99 -2.21
N ILE A 141 -0.26 -9.74 -2.57
CA ILE A 141 0.74 -8.68 -2.50
C ILE A 141 0.24 -7.68 -1.47
N ARG A 142 1.04 -7.42 -0.45
CA ARG A 142 0.76 -6.39 0.55
C ARG A 142 1.92 -5.41 0.63
N ARG A 143 1.62 -4.14 0.43
CA ARG A 143 2.56 -3.04 0.68
C ARG A 143 2.08 -2.25 1.88
N THR A 144 2.96 -2.10 2.86
CA THR A 144 2.71 -1.40 4.12
C THR A 144 3.67 -0.23 4.25
N TYR A 145 3.18 0.89 4.77
CA TYR A 145 4.00 2.01 5.19
C TYR A 145 3.74 2.31 6.65
N ASP A 146 4.81 2.31 7.43
CA ASP A 146 4.77 2.76 8.83
C ASP A 146 5.15 4.24 8.86
N TYR A 147 4.16 5.06 9.18
CA TYR A 147 4.30 6.52 9.22
C TYR A 147 5.25 6.98 10.33
N PHE A 148 5.24 6.26 11.48
CA PHE A 148 6.06 6.62 12.64
C PHE A 148 7.53 6.26 12.44
N LEU A 149 7.80 5.08 11.85
CA LEU A 149 9.15 4.62 11.57
C LEU A 149 9.69 5.13 10.23
N ASP A 150 8.81 5.65 9.37
CA ASP A 150 9.16 6.08 8.01
C ASP A 150 9.71 4.94 7.13
N ILE A 151 9.14 3.74 7.30
CA ILE A 151 9.57 2.51 6.63
C ILE A 151 8.45 1.98 5.75
N GLU A 152 8.78 1.72 4.49
CA GLU A 152 7.96 0.95 3.57
C GLU A 152 8.42 -0.49 3.50
N SER A 153 7.48 -1.42 3.51
CA SER A 153 7.71 -2.84 3.30
C SER A 153 6.72 -3.40 2.28
N VAL A 154 7.15 -4.39 1.53
CA VAL A 154 6.30 -5.16 0.63
C VAL A 154 6.47 -6.64 0.91
N GLU A 155 5.38 -7.39 0.83
CA GLU A 155 5.34 -8.82 1.01
C GLU A 155 4.58 -9.46 -0.15
N VAL A 156 5.08 -10.59 -0.63
CA VAL A 156 4.42 -11.41 -1.64
C VAL A 156 4.25 -12.83 -1.10
N LEU A 157 3.00 -13.28 -1.02
CA LEU A 157 2.66 -14.64 -0.63
C LEU A 157 2.16 -15.40 -1.84
N ILE A 158 2.65 -16.62 -2.04
CA ILE A 158 2.19 -17.54 -3.07
C ILE A 158 1.44 -18.68 -2.37
N ASP A 159 0.16 -18.85 -2.71
CA ASP A 159 -0.75 -19.79 -2.03
C ASP A 159 -0.72 -19.63 -0.49
N GLY A 160 -0.66 -18.36 -0.03
CA GLY A 160 -0.66 -17.99 1.38
C GLY A 160 0.69 -18.19 2.10
N GLN A 161 1.76 -18.53 1.40
CA GLN A 161 3.08 -18.75 1.98
C GLN A 161 4.14 -17.84 1.36
N ALA A 162 5.11 -17.43 2.18
CA ALA A 162 6.27 -16.70 1.70
C ALA A 162 7.09 -17.59 0.74
N ASN A 163 7.51 -17.01 -0.38
CA ASN A 163 8.27 -17.73 -1.40
C ASN A 163 9.74 -17.28 -1.37
N GLU A 164 10.66 -18.24 -1.31
CA GLU A 164 12.10 -17.94 -1.21
C GLU A 164 12.63 -17.24 -2.47
N LEU A 165 12.19 -17.63 -3.67
CA LEU A 165 12.60 -16.97 -4.92
C LEU A 165 12.17 -15.50 -4.92
N ALA A 166 10.94 -15.19 -4.48
CA ALA A 166 10.46 -13.82 -4.40
C ALA A 166 11.26 -12.97 -3.41
N LYS A 167 11.74 -13.58 -2.32
CA LYS A 167 12.63 -12.92 -1.35
C LYS A 167 14.02 -12.68 -1.91
N GLU A 168 14.63 -13.69 -2.53
CA GLU A 168 15.99 -13.61 -3.09
C GLU A 168 16.10 -12.58 -4.22
N VAL A 169 15.12 -12.58 -5.11
CA VAL A 169 15.06 -11.61 -6.23
C VAL A 169 14.73 -10.21 -5.71
N GLY A 170 14.00 -10.12 -4.61
CA GLY A 170 13.41 -8.88 -4.10
C GLY A 170 11.99 -8.65 -4.61
N TYR A 171 11.08 -8.38 -3.70
CA TYR A 171 9.64 -8.35 -4.00
C TYR A 171 9.25 -7.36 -5.10
N ASP A 172 9.85 -6.16 -5.14
CA ASP A 172 9.56 -5.17 -6.18
C ASP A 172 9.97 -5.64 -7.57
N ILE A 173 11.12 -6.30 -7.68
CA ILE A 173 11.61 -6.88 -8.94
C ILE A 173 10.71 -8.07 -9.30
N PHE A 174 10.38 -8.93 -8.34
CA PHE A 174 9.51 -10.07 -8.57
C PHE A 174 8.13 -9.66 -9.09
N ILE A 175 7.52 -8.63 -8.52
CA ILE A 175 6.24 -8.09 -8.98
C ILE A 175 6.36 -7.58 -10.42
N ASN A 176 7.37 -6.78 -10.71
CA ASN A 176 7.57 -6.20 -12.04
C ASN A 176 7.84 -7.25 -13.11
N ASP A 177 8.64 -8.27 -12.82
CA ASP A 177 9.13 -9.20 -13.83
C ASP A 177 8.22 -10.42 -14.01
N PHE A 178 7.50 -10.84 -12.96
CA PHE A 178 6.72 -12.08 -12.98
C PHE A 178 5.21 -11.87 -12.83
N ILE A 179 4.74 -10.75 -12.29
CA ILE A 179 3.32 -10.52 -12.07
C ILE A 179 2.77 -9.50 -13.08
N LEU A 180 3.22 -8.26 -13.02
CA LEU A 180 2.79 -7.21 -13.92
C LEU A 180 3.91 -6.19 -14.11
N SER A 181 4.46 -6.13 -15.32
CA SER A 181 5.48 -5.14 -15.65
C SER A 181 4.90 -3.72 -15.63
N LYS A 182 5.64 -2.78 -15.02
CA LYS A 182 5.30 -1.36 -15.06
C LYS A 182 5.18 -0.81 -16.47
N ASP A 183 5.90 -1.38 -17.43
CA ASP A 183 5.84 -0.95 -18.85
C ASP A 183 4.51 -1.34 -19.50
N ILE A 184 3.90 -2.46 -19.07
CA ILE A 184 2.54 -2.84 -19.48
C ILE A 184 1.51 -1.95 -18.77
N ALA A 185 1.73 -1.63 -17.50
CA ALA A 185 0.82 -0.79 -16.72
C ALA A 185 0.65 0.63 -17.28
N LYS A 186 1.61 1.13 -18.06
CA LYS A 186 1.50 2.44 -18.78
C LYS A 186 0.36 2.50 -19.79
N PHE A 187 -0.17 1.36 -20.22
CA PHE A 187 -1.23 1.28 -21.23
C PHE A 187 -2.63 1.16 -20.63
N PHE A 188 -2.78 1.19 -19.31
CA PHE A 188 -4.04 1.17 -18.58
C PHE A 188 -4.22 2.44 -17.76
#